data_7c6009b78969fc300b647b416a5a032c
#
_entry.id   7c6009b78969fc300b647b416a5a032c
#
_cell.length_a   1.000
_cell.length_b   1.000
_cell.length_c   1.000
_cell.angle_alpha   90.00
_cell.angle_beta   90.00
_cell.angle_gamma   90.00
#
_symmetry.space_group_name_H-M   'P 1'
#
loop_
_entity.id
_entity.type
_entity.pdbx_description
1 polymer ?
#
loop_
_entity_poly.entity_id
_entity_poly.type
_entity_poly.pdbx_seq_one_letter_code
_entity_poly.pdbx_strand_id
1 'polypeptide(L)'
;MPSRVERFAEGPIRSLLREADALVISEPQNVFLTSDVVPATLRLLPERLLMPVFHAASEPFWVIADITEKAFRAQSSFIRDFVVYTEYATSPTLALAKALRERGFTRGRILVEKNSLPAMFYEELQRELPGVAIDDASPHLNQMRMIKTADEHVELQRRCNLTLEAISECYRDTRIGDTEAEIKSRVIGKFFEKGFDTLEFITLARGRGDMLNGKATDAPLQRGDMLRIDMGGTMGGWRSDIHRTAVAGSPSAAQADAWKRNREVHLLLIDSMRPGTPVRDTWHLSQREYARRGMTCDMPFIGHSFGVGQHEFPVMTPFASETYEAGMIFMLEPMGIDPKVGGFSIEDMILITETGPKILSDAVGTEEMIVIDG
;
A
#
# COMPACT_ATOMS: atom_id res chain seq x y z
N MET A 1 -16.68 -1.54 -21.30
CA MET A 1 -16.63 -0.52 -20.22
C MET A 1 -15.36 0.31 -20.43
N PRO A 2 -15.31 1.59 -20.07
CA PRO A 2 -14.09 2.37 -20.16
C PRO A 2 -13.00 1.75 -19.27
N SER A 3 -11.74 1.86 -19.71
CA SER A 3 -10.60 1.40 -18.92
C SER A 3 -10.51 2.18 -17.59
N ARG A 4 -9.73 1.67 -16.63
CA ARG A 4 -9.48 2.38 -15.37
C ARG A 4 -8.97 3.81 -15.62
N VAL A 5 -7.99 3.95 -16.51
CA VAL A 5 -7.37 5.25 -16.85
C VAL A 5 -8.39 6.22 -17.42
N GLU A 6 -9.24 5.77 -18.33
CA GLU A 6 -10.32 6.59 -18.90
C GLU A 6 -11.31 7.03 -17.79
N ARG A 7 -11.66 6.14 -16.86
CA ARG A 7 -12.52 6.50 -15.71
C ARG A 7 -11.91 7.58 -14.82
N PHE A 8 -10.61 7.50 -14.53
CA PHE A 8 -9.92 8.54 -13.77
C PHE A 8 -9.86 9.86 -14.53
N ALA A 9 -9.51 9.82 -15.84
CA ALA A 9 -9.44 11.00 -16.68
C ALA A 9 -10.79 11.69 -16.86
N GLU A 10 -11.85 10.95 -17.11
CA GLU A 10 -13.20 11.51 -17.35
C GLU A 10 -13.96 11.87 -16.05
N GLY A 11 -13.60 11.26 -14.94
CA GLY A 11 -14.24 11.50 -13.63
C GLY A 11 -13.46 12.48 -12.75
N PRO A 12 -12.65 11.96 -11.79
CA PRO A 12 -11.99 12.78 -10.77
C PRO A 12 -11.01 13.81 -11.33
N ILE A 13 -10.16 13.44 -12.31
CA ILE A 13 -9.21 14.38 -12.93
C ILE A 13 -9.93 15.51 -13.63
N ARG A 14 -10.98 15.20 -14.39
CA ARG A 14 -11.80 16.24 -15.04
C ARG A 14 -12.50 17.14 -14.04
N SER A 15 -12.86 16.62 -12.87
CA SER A 15 -13.43 17.45 -11.79
C SER A 15 -12.38 18.43 -11.26
N LEU A 16 -11.17 18.00 -10.99
CA LEU A 16 -10.08 18.87 -10.54
C LEU A 16 -9.72 19.94 -11.60
N LEU A 17 -9.77 19.58 -12.88
CA LEU A 17 -9.51 20.51 -13.99
C LEU A 17 -10.63 21.53 -14.24
N ARG A 18 -11.73 21.52 -13.48
CA ARG A 18 -12.69 22.64 -13.43
C ARG A 18 -12.19 23.79 -12.55
N GLU A 19 -11.31 23.50 -11.61
CA GLU A 19 -10.79 24.44 -10.63
C GLU A 19 -9.33 24.81 -10.88
N ALA A 20 -8.65 24.12 -11.80
CA ALA A 20 -7.27 24.35 -12.15
C ALA A 20 -7.05 24.13 -13.66
N ASP A 21 -6.05 24.77 -14.23
CA ASP A 21 -5.73 24.70 -15.66
C ASP A 21 -4.91 23.45 -16.02
N ALA A 22 -4.13 22.94 -15.05
CA ALA A 22 -3.39 21.70 -15.22
C ALA A 22 -3.21 20.94 -13.92
N LEU A 23 -3.06 19.61 -14.03
CA LEU A 23 -2.71 18.68 -12.95
C LEU A 23 -1.43 17.93 -13.36
N VAL A 24 -0.39 18.01 -12.52
CA VAL A 24 0.88 17.32 -12.71
C VAL A 24 0.97 16.20 -11.68
N ILE A 25 1.07 14.98 -12.14
CA ILE A 25 1.17 13.79 -11.29
C ILE A 25 2.63 13.36 -11.20
N SER A 26 3.13 13.11 -10.00
CA SER A 26 4.52 12.74 -9.75
C SER A 26 4.69 11.56 -8.79
N GLU A 27 3.68 11.24 -7.97
CA GLU A 27 3.71 10.07 -7.10
C GLU A 27 3.60 8.79 -7.93
N PRO A 28 4.52 7.80 -7.77
CA PRO A 28 4.53 6.58 -8.60
C PRO A 28 3.21 5.83 -8.65
N GLN A 29 2.48 5.80 -7.53
CA GLN A 29 1.17 5.17 -7.40
C GLN A 29 0.14 5.86 -8.29
N ASN A 30 0.10 7.18 -8.25
CA ASN A 30 -0.82 7.98 -9.04
C ASN A 30 -0.42 8.01 -10.52
N VAL A 31 0.89 7.97 -10.83
CA VAL A 31 1.37 7.76 -12.20
C VAL A 31 0.79 6.47 -12.77
N PHE A 32 0.91 5.34 -12.04
CA PHE A 32 0.32 4.07 -12.47
C PHE A 32 -1.20 4.15 -12.61
N LEU A 33 -1.92 4.68 -11.62
CA LEU A 33 -3.39 4.78 -11.65
C LEU A 33 -3.94 5.57 -12.84
N THR A 34 -3.24 6.64 -13.21
CA THR A 34 -3.72 7.60 -14.22
C THR A 34 -3.19 7.34 -15.62
N SER A 35 -2.24 6.41 -15.79
CA SER A 35 -1.60 6.15 -17.09
C SER A 35 -1.50 4.69 -17.48
N ASP A 36 -1.69 3.76 -16.53
CA ASP A 36 -1.43 2.32 -16.68
C ASP A 36 0.05 1.95 -16.91
N VAL A 37 0.95 2.92 -16.79
CA VAL A 37 2.40 2.70 -16.91
C VAL A 37 3.00 2.46 -15.53
N VAL A 38 3.73 1.35 -15.36
CA VAL A 38 4.44 1.05 -14.10
C VAL A 38 5.78 1.81 -14.09
N PRO A 39 5.94 2.85 -13.26
CA PRO A 39 7.15 3.66 -13.21
C PRO A 39 8.23 3.00 -12.34
N ALA A 40 8.78 1.87 -12.77
CA ALA A 40 9.65 1.00 -11.97
C ALA A 40 10.85 1.71 -11.34
N THR A 41 11.41 2.73 -12.00
CA THR A 41 12.62 3.43 -11.53
C THR A 41 12.33 4.68 -10.69
N LEU A 42 11.11 5.19 -10.69
CA LEU A 42 10.75 6.45 -10.01
C LEU A 42 10.95 6.39 -8.49
N ARG A 43 10.77 5.21 -7.90
CA ARG A 43 11.00 4.99 -6.46
C ARG A 43 12.46 4.94 -6.06
N LEU A 44 13.33 4.53 -6.99
CA LEU A 44 14.78 4.38 -6.75
C LEU A 44 15.53 5.69 -7.01
N LEU A 45 15.01 6.51 -7.90
CA LEU A 45 15.63 7.74 -8.40
C LEU A 45 14.61 8.87 -8.34
N PRO A 46 14.37 9.48 -7.17
CA PRO A 46 13.36 10.53 -6.98
C PRO A 46 13.64 11.80 -7.79
N GLU A 47 14.88 11.99 -8.25
CA GLU A 47 15.27 13.05 -9.17
C GLU A 47 14.85 12.81 -10.62
N ARG A 48 14.52 11.57 -11.00
CA ARG A 48 14.01 11.20 -12.32
C ARG A 48 12.50 11.31 -12.34
N LEU A 49 11.95 12.50 -12.39
CA LEU A 49 10.50 12.69 -12.45
C LEU A 49 9.93 12.17 -13.79
N LEU A 50 8.87 11.40 -13.71
CA LEU A 50 8.10 10.85 -14.82
C LEU A 50 6.66 11.28 -14.59
N MET A 51 6.24 12.34 -15.30
CA MET A 51 5.02 13.07 -14.95
C MET A 51 4.00 13.00 -16.09
N PRO A 52 2.87 12.32 -15.91
CA PRO A 52 1.70 12.58 -16.73
C PRO A 52 1.11 13.95 -16.33
N VAL A 53 0.84 14.78 -17.32
CA VAL A 53 0.28 16.12 -17.17
C VAL A 53 -1.08 16.14 -17.84
N PHE A 54 -2.12 16.42 -17.07
CA PHE A 54 -3.47 16.63 -17.55
C PHE A 54 -3.75 18.12 -17.63
N HIS A 55 -4.29 18.59 -18.74
CA HIS A 55 -4.53 20.00 -19.01
C HIS A 55 -5.99 20.22 -19.38
N ALA A 56 -6.63 21.28 -18.85
CA ALA A 56 -8.05 21.56 -19.05
C ALA A 56 -8.42 21.82 -20.53
N ALA A 57 -7.50 22.37 -21.32
CA ALA A 57 -7.76 22.80 -22.71
C ALA A 57 -7.03 21.96 -23.79
N SER A 58 -6.30 20.91 -23.42
CA SER A 58 -5.57 20.07 -24.38
C SER A 58 -5.52 18.61 -23.94
N GLU A 59 -5.10 17.73 -24.87
CA GLU A 59 -4.82 16.34 -24.56
C GLU A 59 -3.70 16.21 -23.51
N PRO A 60 -3.73 15.15 -22.67
CA PRO A 60 -2.70 14.91 -21.69
C PRO A 60 -1.35 14.57 -22.37
N PHE A 61 -0.26 14.92 -21.70
CA PHE A 61 1.08 14.63 -22.19
C PHE A 61 2.01 14.13 -21.07
N TRP A 62 3.08 13.45 -21.47
CA TRP A 62 4.15 13.02 -20.60
C TRP A 62 5.29 14.03 -20.55
N VAL A 63 5.91 14.20 -19.36
CA VAL A 63 7.25 14.73 -19.18
C VAL A 63 8.12 13.61 -18.63
N ILE A 64 9.06 13.10 -19.42
CA ILE A 64 9.85 11.91 -19.09
C ILE A 64 11.33 12.08 -19.47
N ALA A 65 12.21 11.32 -18.79
CA ALA A 65 13.63 11.24 -19.16
C ALA A 65 13.83 10.43 -20.45
N ASP A 66 14.81 10.83 -21.27
CA ASP A 66 15.17 10.18 -22.53
C ASP A 66 15.47 8.69 -22.38
N ILE A 67 16.14 8.28 -21.31
CA ILE A 67 16.45 6.87 -21.03
C ILE A 67 15.19 6.00 -20.86
N THR A 68 14.05 6.59 -20.49
CA THR A 68 12.78 5.86 -20.27
C THR A 68 11.86 5.91 -21.49
N GLU A 69 12.13 6.75 -22.47
CA GLU A 69 11.22 7.07 -23.58
C GLU A 69 10.71 5.82 -24.31
N LYS A 70 11.60 4.92 -24.72
CA LYS A 70 11.23 3.72 -25.48
C LYS A 70 10.27 2.82 -24.70
N ALA A 71 10.53 2.62 -23.41
CA ALA A 71 9.72 1.78 -22.55
C ALA A 71 8.32 2.41 -22.32
N PHE A 72 8.27 3.73 -22.09
CA PHE A 72 7.01 4.44 -21.86
C PHE A 72 6.15 4.47 -23.12
N ARG A 73 6.72 4.72 -24.29
CA ARG A 73 5.98 4.66 -25.57
C ARG A 73 5.40 3.28 -25.84
N ALA A 74 6.09 2.22 -25.43
CA ALA A 74 5.60 0.85 -25.60
C ALA A 74 4.45 0.50 -24.64
N GLN A 75 4.45 1.05 -23.41
CA GLN A 75 3.45 0.76 -22.38
C GLN A 75 2.25 1.73 -22.45
N SER A 76 2.48 3.01 -22.76
CA SER A 76 1.44 4.04 -22.71
C SER A 76 0.46 3.90 -23.87
N SER A 77 -0.76 3.48 -23.56
CA SER A 77 -1.85 3.37 -24.54
C SER A 77 -2.74 4.63 -24.58
N PHE A 78 -2.86 5.32 -23.47
CA PHE A 78 -3.77 6.44 -23.27
C PHE A 78 -3.11 7.80 -23.57
N ILE A 79 -1.94 8.10 -22.95
CA ILE A 79 -1.21 9.37 -23.17
C ILE A 79 -0.17 9.16 -24.28
N ARG A 80 -0.31 9.87 -25.40
CA ARG A 80 0.49 9.67 -26.60
C ARG A 80 1.43 10.84 -26.96
N ASP A 81 1.28 12.00 -26.31
CA ASP A 81 2.18 13.14 -26.43
C ASP A 81 3.30 13.06 -25.40
N PHE A 82 4.56 13.25 -25.80
CA PHE A 82 5.73 13.08 -24.95
C PHE A 82 6.66 14.27 -25.06
N VAL A 83 6.92 14.92 -23.94
CA VAL A 83 7.99 15.89 -23.74
C VAL A 83 9.16 15.13 -23.09
N VAL A 84 10.23 14.98 -23.85
CA VAL A 84 11.40 14.21 -23.42
C VAL A 84 12.50 15.17 -23.00
N TYR A 85 13.02 15.00 -21.78
CA TYR A 85 14.19 15.76 -21.31
C TYR A 85 15.43 14.86 -21.26
N THR A 86 16.61 15.44 -21.45
CA THR A 86 17.88 14.72 -21.32
C THR A 86 18.26 14.61 -19.86
N GLU A 87 18.28 13.38 -19.36
CA GLU A 87 18.58 13.10 -17.95
C GLU A 87 19.97 13.65 -17.57
N TYR A 88 20.10 14.21 -16.37
CA TYR A 88 21.27 14.89 -15.82
C TYR A 88 21.74 16.14 -16.57
N ALA A 89 21.21 16.45 -17.75
CA ALA A 89 21.51 17.69 -18.46
C ALA A 89 20.41 18.74 -18.34
N THR A 90 19.17 18.31 -18.20
CA THR A 90 18.00 19.20 -18.08
C THR A 90 17.17 18.76 -16.88
N SER A 91 16.80 19.71 -16.05
CA SER A 91 15.86 19.44 -14.95
C SER A 91 14.47 19.04 -15.48
N PRO A 92 13.80 18.03 -14.90
CA PRO A 92 12.45 17.65 -15.29
C PRO A 92 11.45 18.80 -15.16
N THR A 93 11.60 19.67 -14.16
CA THR A 93 10.70 20.83 -13.94
C THR A 93 10.98 21.99 -14.90
N LEU A 94 12.21 22.15 -15.36
CA LEU A 94 12.51 23.07 -16.48
C LEU A 94 11.83 22.60 -17.77
N ALA A 95 11.88 21.28 -18.06
CA ALA A 95 11.20 20.71 -19.21
C ALA A 95 9.67 20.86 -19.11
N LEU A 96 9.10 20.61 -17.93
CA LEU A 96 7.68 20.81 -17.64
C LEU A 96 7.28 22.28 -17.84
N ALA A 97 7.99 23.22 -17.24
CA ALA A 97 7.68 24.64 -17.33
C ALA A 97 7.76 25.15 -18.78
N LYS A 98 8.78 24.70 -19.54
CA LYS A 98 8.90 24.98 -20.97
C LYS A 98 7.69 24.45 -21.74
N ALA A 99 7.33 23.18 -21.52
CA ALA A 99 6.21 22.53 -22.19
C ALA A 99 4.87 23.23 -21.92
N LEU A 100 4.65 23.69 -20.70
CA LEU A 100 3.46 24.47 -20.30
C LEU A 100 3.44 25.83 -21.02
N ARG A 101 4.56 26.56 -21.05
CA ARG A 101 4.67 27.84 -21.77
C ARG A 101 4.40 27.71 -23.25
N GLU A 102 4.97 26.69 -23.90
CA GLU A 102 4.77 26.41 -25.34
C GLU A 102 3.31 26.08 -25.67
N ARG A 103 2.56 25.54 -24.70
CA ARG A 103 1.11 25.30 -24.81
C ARG A 103 0.26 26.51 -24.38
N GLY A 104 0.89 27.69 -24.21
CA GLY A 104 0.22 28.96 -23.87
C GLY A 104 -0.08 29.15 -22.39
N PHE A 105 0.39 28.24 -21.53
CA PHE A 105 0.14 28.32 -20.09
C PHE A 105 1.19 29.17 -19.39
N THR A 106 0.89 30.46 -19.19
CA THR A 106 1.80 31.44 -18.58
C THR A 106 1.21 32.12 -17.34
N ARG A 107 -0.04 31.87 -17.02
CA ARG A 107 -0.78 32.36 -15.85
C ARG A 107 -1.91 31.37 -15.53
N GLY A 108 -2.52 31.51 -14.36
CA GLY A 108 -3.59 30.66 -13.89
C GLY A 108 -3.14 29.75 -12.74
N ARG A 109 -3.70 28.55 -12.64
CA ARG A 109 -3.51 27.65 -11.50
C ARG A 109 -3.12 26.25 -11.95
N ILE A 110 -2.06 25.70 -11.39
CA ILE A 110 -1.72 24.28 -11.54
C ILE A 110 -1.78 23.55 -10.20
N LEU A 111 -2.11 22.28 -10.25
CA LEU A 111 -2.07 21.36 -9.12
C LEU A 111 -0.87 20.43 -9.28
N VAL A 112 -0.06 20.27 -8.21
CA VAL A 112 1.09 19.35 -8.17
C VAL A 112 1.00 18.51 -6.90
N GLU A 113 1.61 17.34 -6.89
CA GLU A 113 1.65 16.49 -5.68
C GLU A 113 2.82 16.92 -4.78
N LYS A 114 2.54 17.81 -3.81
CA LYS A 114 3.57 18.33 -2.90
C LYS A 114 4.13 17.27 -1.95
N ASN A 115 3.42 16.17 -1.71
CA ASN A 115 3.89 15.05 -0.90
C ASN A 115 4.96 14.19 -1.60
N SER A 116 5.06 14.26 -2.94
CA SER A 116 6.02 13.46 -3.72
C SER A 116 6.99 14.28 -4.55
N LEU A 117 6.66 15.54 -4.87
CA LEU A 117 7.55 16.42 -5.62
C LEU A 117 8.69 16.94 -4.71
N PRO A 118 9.98 16.62 -4.99
CA PRO A 118 11.08 17.13 -4.18
C PRO A 118 11.09 18.67 -4.12
N ALA A 119 11.41 19.23 -2.95
CA ALA A 119 11.35 20.67 -2.69
C ALA A 119 12.13 21.51 -3.72
N MET A 120 13.33 21.03 -4.11
CA MET A 120 14.14 21.70 -5.12
C MET A 120 13.41 21.87 -6.46
N PHE A 121 12.64 20.88 -6.88
CA PHE A 121 11.87 20.92 -8.13
C PHE A 121 10.62 21.79 -8.00
N TYR A 122 9.99 21.78 -6.82
CA TYR A 122 8.88 22.69 -6.54
C TYR A 122 9.33 24.15 -6.59
N GLU A 123 10.45 24.50 -5.94
CA GLU A 123 11.03 25.83 -5.96
C GLU A 123 11.46 26.26 -7.37
N GLU A 124 12.04 25.35 -8.14
CA GLU A 124 12.41 25.60 -9.52
C GLU A 124 11.16 25.91 -10.37
N LEU A 125 10.10 25.11 -10.23
CA LEU A 125 8.85 25.32 -10.94
C LEU A 125 8.22 26.68 -10.63
N GLN A 126 8.28 27.12 -9.35
CA GLN A 126 7.83 28.45 -8.95
C GLN A 126 8.64 29.57 -9.63
N ARG A 127 9.96 29.43 -9.74
CA ARG A 127 10.82 30.40 -10.43
C ARG A 127 10.55 30.47 -11.92
N GLU A 128 10.30 29.34 -12.55
CA GLU A 128 10.05 29.24 -13.99
C GLU A 128 8.65 29.68 -14.40
N LEU A 129 7.68 29.63 -13.50
CA LEU A 129 6.29 30.00 -13.75
C LEU A 129 5.79 31.06 -12.75
N PRO A 130 6.41 32.25 -12.71
CA PRO A 130 6.12 33.26 -11.69
C PRO A 130 4.69 33.84 -11.75
N GLY A 131 4.00 33.66 -12.89
CA GLY A 131 2.60 34.10 -13.06
C GLY A 131 1.56 33.01 -12.75
N VAL A 132 1.99 31.82 -12.29
CA VAL A 132 1.14 30.65 -12.06
C VAL A 132 1.02 30.35 -10.58
N ALA A 133 -0.19 30.20 -10.08
CA ALA A 133 -0.42 29.67 -8.74
C ALA A 133 -0.18 28.14 -8.74
N ILE A 134 0.64 27.65 -7.78
CA ILE A 134 0.98 26.24 -7.66
C ILE A 134 0.44 25.70 -6.34
N ASP A 135 -0.63 24.90 -6.42
CA ASP A 135 -1.33 24.36 -5.27
C ASP A 135 -1.14 22.85 -5.14
N ASP A 136 -1.54 22.28 -3.99
CA ASP A 136 -1.36 20.88 -3.67
C ASP A 136 -2.54 20.02 -4.17
N ALA A 137 -2.22 19.01 -4.98
CA ALA A 137 -3.16 17.99 -5.44
C ALA A 137 -3.26 16.78 -4.49
N SER A 138 -2.30 16.60 -3.59
CA SER A 138 -2.15 15.37 -2.80
C SER A 138 -3.41 14.98 -2.02
N PRO A 139 -4.14 15.89 -1.34
CA PRO A 139 -5.37 15.52 -0.64
C PRO A 139 -6.47 14.98 -1.56
N HIS A 140 -6.63 15.59 -2.74
CA HIS A 140 -7.64 15.18 -3.72
C HIS A 140 -7.33 13.81 -4.33
N LEU A 141 -6.06 13.56 -4.65
CA LEU A 141 -5.61 12.29 -5.21
C LEU A 141 -5.68 11.16 -4.17
N ASN A 142 -5.40 11.46 -2.90
CA ASN A 142 -5.62 10.51 -1.81
C ASN A 142 -7.11 10.14 -1.69
N GLN A 143 -8.00 11.12 -1.76
CA GLN A 143 -9.44 10.89 -1.72
C GLN A 143 -9.92 10.03 -2.90
N MET A 144 -9.39 10.25 -4.11
CA MET A 144 -9.70 9.43 -5.29
C MET A 144 -9.38 7.94 -5.09
N ARG A 145 -8.33 7.61 -4.31
CA ARG A 145 -7.92 6.24 -4.03
C ARG A 145 -8.73 5.55 -2.94
N MET A 146 -9.48 6.29 -2.12
CA MET A 146 -10.20 5.71 -0.97
C MET A 146 -11.23 4.67 -1.41
N ILE A 147 -12.02 4.97 -2.43
CA ILE A 147 -13.05 4.05 -2.96
C ILE A 147 -12.50 3.28 -4.16
N LYS A 148 -12.39 1.98 -4.01
CA LYS A 148 -11.90 1.07 -5.04
C LYS A 148 -13.03 0.56 -5.92
N THR A 149 -12.74 0.32 -7.18
CA THR A 149 -13.67 -0.32 -8.12
C THR A 149 -13.68 -1.84 -7.95
N ALA A 150 -14.69 -2.49 -8.51
CA ALA A 150 -14.79 -3.96 -8.45
C ALA A 150 -13.57 -4.67 -9.07
N ASP A 151 -13.03 -4.12 -10.17
CA ASP A 151 -11.82 -4.69 -10.81
C ASP A 151 -10.59 -4.54 -9.90
N GLU A 152 -10.47 -3.39 -9.20
CA GLU A 152 -9.39 -3.17 -8.23
C GLU A 152 -9.50 -4.13 -7.03
N HIS A 153 -10.72 -4.43 -6.57
CA HIS A 153 -10.92 -5.43 -5.53
C HIS A 153 -10.36 -6.80 -5.93
N VAL A 154 -10.63 -7.24 -7.17
CA VAL A 154 -10.16 -8.53 -7.70
C VAL A 154 -8.64 -8.56 -7.79
N GLU A 155 -8.04 -7.46 -8.30
CA GLU A 155 -6.59 -7.36 -8.46
C GLU A 155 -5.86 -7.39 -7.10
N LEU A 156 -6.36 -6.68 -6.11
CA LEU A 156 -5.79 -6.64 -4.76
C LEU A 156 -5.99 -7.98 -4.04
N GLN A 157 -7.19 -8.56 -4.08
CA GLN A 157 -7.49 -9.87 -3.48
C GLN A 157 -6.52 -10.94 -3.98
N ARG A 158 -6.33 -11.01 -5.31
CA ARG A 158 -5.42 -11.97 -5.93
C ARG A 158 -4.00 -11.87 -5.37
N ARG A 159 -3.44 -10.65 -5.25
CA ARG A 159 -2.05 -10.48 -4.78
C ARG A 159 -1.91 -10.78 -3.31
N CYS A 160 -2.85 -10.35 -2.48
CA CYS A 160 -2.84 -10.68 -1.06
C CYS A 160 -2.94 -12.20 -0.84
N ASN A 161 -3.80 -12.90 -1.58
CA ASN A 161 -3.90 -14.35 -1.48
C ASN A 161 -2.62 -15.06 -1.96
N LEU A 162 -1.96 -14.61 -3.03
CA LEU A 162 -0.67 -15.16 -3.46
C LEU A 162 0.45 -14.94 -2.43
N THR A 163 0.45 -13.79 -1.75
CA THR A 163 1.39 -13.53 -0.64
C THR A 163 1.11 -14.44 0.55
N LEU A 164 -0.16 -14.60 0.91
CA LEU A 164 -0.60 -15.49 1.98
C LEU A 164 -0.22 -16.95 1.70
N GLU A 165 -0.37 -17.41 0.45
CA GLU A 165 0.09 -18.74 0.02
C GLU A 165 1.60 -18.86 0.15
N ALA A 166 2.39 -17.86 -0.29
CA ALA A 166 3.85 -17.89 -0.20
C ALA A 166 4.33 -17.99 1.26
N ILE A 167 3.71 -17.24 2.19
CA ILE A 167 4.00 -17.31 3.62
C ILE A 167 3.63 -18.70 4.16
N SER A 168 2.45 -19.22 3.82
CA SER A 168 1.97 -20.52 4.30
C SER A 168 2.83 -21.68 3.79
N GLU A 169 3.24 -21.64 2.54
CA GLU A 169 4.19 -22.61 1.96
C GLU A 169 5.57 -22.52 2.64
N CYS A 170 6.03 -21.32 2.95
CA CYS A 170 7.28 -21.13 3.70
C CYS A 170 7.19 -21.76 5.08
N TYR A 171 6.12 -21.54 5.83
CA TYR A 171 5.92 -22.15 7.14
C TYR A 171 5.89 -23.68 7.08
N ARG A 172 5.25 -24.26 6.07
CA ARG A 172 5.19 -25.72 5.85
C ARG A 172 6.57 -26.31 5.58
N ASP A 173 7.43 -25.59 4.86
CA ASP A 173 8.77 -26.04 4.49
C ASP A 173 9.84 -25.66 5.53
N THR A 174 9.51 -24.87 6.53
CA THR A 174 10.38 -24.48 7.64
C THR A 174 10.52 -25.63 8.65
N ARG A 175 11.68 -25.77 9.25
CA ARG A 175 11.99 -26.78 10.27
C ARG A 175 12.56 -26.10 11.53
N ILE A 176 12.36 -26.76 12.66
CA ILE A 176 13.02 -26.36 13.90
C ILE A 176 14.54 -26.47 13.68
N GLY A 177 15.27 -25.41 14.02
CA GLY A 177 16.70 -25.28 13.76
C GLY A 177 17.05 -24.43 12.52
N ASP A 178 16.09 -24.19 11.60
CA ASP A 178 16.31 -23.21 10.52
C ASP A 178 16.53 -21.82 11.13
N THR A 179 17.48 -21.07 10.59
CA THR A 179 17.73 -19.69 11.01
C THR A 179 16.71 -18.72 10.44
N GLU A 180 16.51 -17.58 11.11
CA GLU A 180 15.65 -16.52 10.57
C GLU A 180 16.09 -16.07 9.16
N ALA A 181 17.41 -16.05 8.88
CA ALA A 181 17.94 -15.68 7.58
C ALA A 181 17.58 -16.71 6.48
N GLU A 182 17.63 -18.01 6.80
CA GLU A 182 17.21 -19.09 5.88
C GLU A 182 15.70 -19.03 5.61
N ILE A 183 14.89 -18.83 6.67
CA ILE A 183 13.43 -18.70 6.55
C ILE A 183 13.09 -17.48 5.70
N LYS A 184 13.73 -16.34 5.94
CA LYS A 184 13.56 -15.13 5.14
C LYS A 184 13.89 -15.38 3.66
N SER A 185 15.01 -16.02 3.37
CA SER A 185 15.41 -16.33 1.99
C SER A 185 14.40 -17.25 1.31
N ARG A 186 13.87 -18.25 2.04
CA ARG A 186 12.85 -19.18 1.57
C ARG A 186 11.55 -18.47 1.20
N VAL A 187 11.00 -17.62 2.08
CA VAL A 187 9.74 -16.93 1.80
C VAL A 187 9.88 -15.93 0.66
N ILE A 188 11.03 -15.26 0.53
CA ILE A 188 11.32 -14.38 -0.61
C ILE A 188 11.34 -15.19 -1.92
N GLY A 189 11.97 -16.36 -1.94
CA GLY A 189 11.96 -17.26 -3.11
C GLY A 189 10.55 -17.62 -3.53
N LYS A 190 9.73 -18.10 -2.58
CA LYS A 190 8.32 -18.46 -2.84
C LYS A 190 7.48 -17.27 -3.32
N PHE A 191 7.73 -16.09 -2.78
CA PHE A 191 7.05 -14.87 -3.19
C PHE A 191 7.32 -14.53 -4.67
N PHE A 192 8.58 -14.60 -5.12
CA PHE A 192 8.91 -14.38 -6.52
C PHE A 192 8.41 -15.52 -7.43
N GLU A 193 8.37 -16.76 -6.96
CA GLU A 193 7.76 -17.89 -7.70
C GLU A 193 6.26 -17.67 -7.98
N LYS A 194 5.57 -16.90 -7.13
CA LYS A 194 4.17 -16.48 -7.38
C LYS A 194 4.03 -15.39 -8.46
N GLY A 195 5.15 -14.86 -8.99
CA GLY A 195 5.17 -13.90 -10.10
C GLY A 195 5.20 -12.44 -9.68
N PHE A 196 5.57 -12.12 -8.44
CA PHE A 196 5.77 -10.73 -8.02
C PHE A 196 6.98 -10.08 -8.70
N ASP A 197 6.86 -8.81 -9.05
CA ASP A 197 7.91 -8.04 -9.72
C ASP A 197 8.95 -7.51 -8.72
N THR A 198 8.48 -7.09 -7.54
CA THR A 198 9.34 -6.52 -6.48
C THR A 198 8.88 -6.95 -5.10
N LEU A 199 9.84 -7.10 -4.19
CA LEU A 199 9.61 -7.14 -2.75
C LEU A 199 9.77 -5.71 -2.22
N GLU A 200 8.74 -5.17 -1.57
CA GLU A 200 8.75 -3.81 -1.03
C GLU A 200 9.29 -3.80 0.41
N PHE A 201 8.84 -4.74 1.20
CA PHE A 201 9.28 -4.91 2.58
C PHE A 201 9.12 -6.36 3.03
N ILE A 202 9.88 -6.71 4.06
CA ILE A 202 9.71 -7.93 4.85
C ILE A 202 10.24 -7.71 6.25
N THR A 203 9.41 -7.99 7.25
CA THR A 203 9.81 -8.12 8.65
C THR A 203 9.64 -9.56 9.11
N LEU A 204 10.55 -10.02 9.95
CA LEU A 204 10.50 -11.37 10.50
C LEU A 204 10.94 -11.32 11.96
N ALA A 205 10.17 -11.95 12.84
CA ALA A 205 10.48 -12.06 14.26
C ALA A 205 10.13 -13.44 14.79
N ARG A 206 11.03 -14.04 15.57
CA ARG A 206 10.83 -15.31 16.27
C ARG A 206 10.77 -15.13 17.80
N GLY A 207 10.63 -16.23 18.51
CA GLY A 207 10.61 -16.27 19.96
C GLY A 207 9.25 -15.88 20.52
N ARG A 208 9.14 -14.68 21.11
CA ARG A 208 7.84 -14.18 21.61
C ARG A 208 6.97 -13.56 20.52
N GLY A 209 7.51 -13.31 19.31
CA GLY A 209 6.77 -12.71 18.20
C GLY A 209 6.34 -11.24 18.41
N ASP A 210 6.80 -10.57 19.47
CA ASP A 210 6.36 -9.23 19.87
C ASP A 210 7.21 -8.06 19.31
N MET A 211 8.19 -8.36 18.45
CA MET A 211 9.02 -7.36 17.78
C MET A 211 8.39 -6.96 16.43
N LEU A 212 7.88 -5.73 16.30
CA LEU A 212 7.20 -5.25 15.09
C LEU A 212 8.12 -5.25 13.86
N ASN A 213 9.22 -4.55 13.89
CA ASN A 213 10.14 -4.38 12.77
C ASN A 213 11.36 -5.31 12.89
N GLY A 214 11.13 -6.60 13.13
CA GLY A 214 12.17 -7.59 13.29
C GLY A 214 13.03 -7.73 12.03
N LYS A 215 14.35 -7.74 12.22
CA LYS A 215 15.32 -8.06 11.18
C LYS A 215 15.78 -9.49 11.38
N ALA A 216 15.68 -10.30 10.34
CA ALA A 216 16.16 -11.68 10.37
C ALA A 216 17.64 -11.78 10.74
N THR A 217 17.97 -12.71 11.63
CA THR A 217 19.31 -13.01 12.15
C THR A 217 19.69 -14.45 11.86
N ASP A 218 20.90 -14.86 12.27
CA ASP A 218 21.35 -16.27 12.20
C ASP A 218 20.83 -17.10 13.40
N ALA A 219 19.92 -16.55 14.20
CA ALA A 219 19.36 -17.28 15.34
C ALA A 219 18.42 -18.40 14.86
N PRO A 220 18.61 -19.65 15.34
CA PRO A 220 17.79 -20.78 14.94
C PRO A 220 16.41 -20.74 15.59
N LEU A 221 15.40 -21.18 14.84
CA LEU A 221 14.04 -21.39 15.32
C LEU A 221 14.04 -22.52 16.36
N GLN A 222 13.44 -22.27 17.50
CA GLN A 222 13.35 -23.24 18.61
C GLN A 222 11.91 -23.72 18.80
N ARG A 223 11.73 -24.91 19.30
CA ARG A 223 10.41 -25.44 19.67
C ARG A 223 9.70 -24.51 20.68
N GLY A 224 8.47 -24.15 20.36
CA GLY A 224 7.67 -23.21 21.17
C GLY A 224 7.86 -21.74 20.78
N ASP A 225 8.82 -21.41 19.91
CA ASP A 225 8.92 -20.06 19.34
C ASP A 225 7.67 -19.74 18.50
N MET A 226 7.19 -18.53 18.61
CA MET A 226 6.31 -17.96 17.62
C MET A 226 7.17 -17.35 16.50
N LEU A 227 6.79 -17.59 15.26
CA LEU A 227 7.42 -17.02 14.08
C LEU A 227 6.39 -16.14 13.36
N ARG A 228 6.74 -14.88 13.20
CA ARG A 228 5.91 -13.88 12.53
C ARG A 228 6.60 -13.42 11.27
N ILE A 229 5.88 -13.46 10.17
CA ILE A 229 6.30 -12.91 8.89
C ILE A 229 5.25 -11.87 8.46
N ASP A 230 5.73 -10.70 8.13
CA ASP A 230 4.99 -9.60 7.57
C ASP A 230 5.70 -9.15 6.30
N MET A 231 5.02 -9.21 5.16
CA MET A 231 5.65 -8.92 3.88
C MET A 231 4.66 -8.48 2.81
N GLY A 232 5.19 -7.67 1.89
CA GLY A 232 4.45 -7.24 0.74
C GLY A 232 5.34 -6.79 -0.42
N GLY A 233 4.73 -6.67 -1.59
CA GLY A 233 5.42 -6.25 -2.80
C GLY A 233 4.46 -5.92 -3.92
N THR A 234 4.98 -5.74 -5.14
CA THR A 234 4.17 -5.38 -6.30
C THR A 234 4.19 -6.44 -7.38
N MET A 235 3.04 -6.58 -8.05
CA MET A 235 2.85 -7.37 -9.26
C MET A 235 2.00 -6.57 -10.24
N GLY A 236 2.58 -6.17 -11.39
CA GLY A 236 1.87 -5.37 -12.40
C GLY A 236 1.34 -4.03 -11.87
N GLY A 237 2.10 -3.36 -10.99
CA GLY A 237 1.72 -2.09 -10.36
C GLY A 237 0.80 -2.19 -9.14
N TRP A 238 0.15 -3.33 -8.91
CA TRP A 238 -0.70 -3.61 -7.75
C TRP A 238 0.11 -4.17 -6.59
N ARG A 239 -0.29 -3.84 -5.36
CA ARG A 239 0.40 -4.25 -4.14
C ARG A 239 -0.22 -5.46 -3.46
N SER A 240 0.57 -6.06 -2.58
CA SER A 240 0.12 -6.98 -1.54
C SER A 240 0.70 -6.58 -0.19
N ASP A 241 0.01 -6.99 0.86
CA ASP A 241 0.38 -6.81 2.25
C ASP A 241 -0.24 -7.93 3.06
N ILE A 242 0.57 -8.74 3.74
CA ILE A 242 0.07 -9.85 4.56
C ILE A 242 1.02 -10.15 5.71
N HIS A 243 0.42 -10.27 6.87
CA HIS A 243 1.05 -10.62 8.11
C HIS A 243 0.44 -11.89 8.70
N ARG A 244 1.27 -12.88 9.01
CA ARG A 244 0.81 -14.11 9.69
C ARG A 244 1.78 -14.54 10.78
N THR A 245 1.22 -15.14 11.83
CA THR A 245 1.96 -15.75 12.93
C THR A 245 1.82 -17.27 12.88
N ALA A 246 2.93 -17.98 13.05
CA ALA A 246 3.00 -19.44 13.23
C ALA A 246 3.68 -19.80 14.55
N VAL A 247 3.57 -21.06 14.98
CA VAL A 247 4.27 -21.60 16.14
C VAL A 247 5.14 -22.79 15.75
N ALA A 248 6.35 -22.86 16.28
CA ALA A 248 7.27 -23.98 16.05
C ALA A 248 6.95 -25.16 16.96
N GLY A 249 6.45 -26.24 16.38
CA GLY A 249 5.91 -27.41 17.10
C GLY A 249 4.50 -27.14 17.64
N SER A 250 3.96 -28.09 18.39
CA SER A 250 2.62 -27.96 18.95
C SER A 250 2.53 -26.76 19.89
N PRO A 251 1.50 -25.90 19.75
CA PRO A 251 1.31 -24.77 20.65
C PRO A 251 1.06 -25.27 22.09
N SER A 252 1.62 -24.57 23.06
CA SER A 252 1.23 -24.76 24.46
C SER A 252 -0.23 -24.34 24.69
N ALA A 253 -0.87 -24.85 25.75
CA ALA A 253 -2.23 -24.43 26.08
C ALA A 253 -2.37 -22.90 26.24
N ALA A 254 -1.33 -22.24 26.77
CA ALA A 254 -1.31 -20.79 26.92
C ALA A 254 -1.23 -20.07 25.56
N GLN A 255 -0.45 -20.59 24.61
CA GLN A 255 -0.36 -20.04 23.24
C GLN A 255 -1.69 -20.21 22.49
N ALA A 256 -2.29 -21.41 22.56
CA ALA A 256 -3.58 -21.69 21.93
C ALA A 256 -4.70 -20.79 22.48
N ASP A 257 -4.75 -20.59 23.81
CA ASP A 257 -5.72 -19.70 24.44
C ASP A 257 -5.48 -18.23 24.04
N ALA A 258 -4.23 -17.76 24.04
CA ALA A 258 -3.90 -16.40 23.63
C ALA A 258 -4.23 -16.14 22.16
N TRP A 259 -3.94 -17.10 21.26
CA TRP A 259 -4.36 -17.05 19.84
C TRP A 259 -5.86 -16.91 19.71
N LYS A 260 -6.63 -17.75 20.41
CA LYS A 260 -8.10 -17.69 20.40
C LYS A 260 -8.61 -16.31 20.81
N ARG A 261 -8.07 -15.75 21.90
CA ARG A 261 -8.45 -14.41 22.40
C ARG A 261 -8.08 -13.31 21.38
N ASN A 262 -6.89 -13.40 20.77
CA ASN A 262 -6.47 -12.47 19.73
C ASN A 262 -7.40 -12.52 18.51
N ARG A 263 -7.72 -13.73 18.04
CA ARG A 263 -8.63 -13.93 16.89
C ARG A 263 -10.06 -13.44 17.18
N GLU A 264 -10.57 -13.67 18.38
CA GLU A 264 -11.87 -13.14 18.80
C GLU A 264 -11.92 -11.61 18.71
N VAL A 265 -10.86 -10.92 19.16
CA VAL A 265 -10.77 -9.46 19.03
C VAL A 265 -10.73 -9.09 17.55
N HIS A 266 -9.88 -9.72 16.75
CA HIS A 266 -9.76 -9.45 15.32
C HIS A 266 -11.11 -9.54 14.60
N LEU A 267 -11.90 -10.59 14.84
CA LEU A 267 -13.23 -10.75 14.26
C LEU A 267 -14.24 -9.69 14.73
N LEU A 268 -14.17 -9.29 16.00
CA LEU A 268 -15.00 -8.19 16.54
C LEU A 268 -14.65 -6.85 15.88
N LEU A 269 -13.37 -6.59 15.62
CA LEU A 269 -12.93 -5.40 14.91
C LEU A 269 -13.46 -5.40 13.47
N ILE A 270 -13.34 -6.52 12.75
CA ILE A 270 -13.91 -6.67 11.41
C ILE A 270 -15.40 -6.34 11.43
N ASP A 271 -16.19 -6.96 12.33
CA ASP A 271 -17.64 -6.73 12.38
C ASP A 271 -18.02 -5.27 12.67
N SER A 272 -17.13 -4.50 13.31
CA SER A 272 -17.34 -3.06 13.60
C SER A 272 -17.14 -2.16 12.37
N MET A 273 -16.48 -2.64 11.31
CA MET A 273 -16.11 -1.86 10.12
C MET A 273 -17.30 -1.73 9.15
N ARG A 274 -18.32 -0.98 9.54
CA ARG A 274 -19.57 -0.83 8.77
C ARG A 274 -19.69 0.54 8.13
N PRO A 275 -20.30 0.67 6.94
CA PRO A 275 -20.58 1.99 6.34
C PRO A 275 -21.18 2.97 7.34
N GLY A 276 -20.65 4.20 7.38
CA GLY A 276 -21.09 5.26 8.28
C GLY A 276 -20.49 5.22 9.70
N THR A 277 -19.78 4.15 10.09
CA THR A 277 -19.06 4.11 11.37
C THR A 277 -17.76 4.90 11.27
N PRO A 278 -17.40 5.76 12.26
CA PRO A 278 -16.10 6.42 12.28
C PRO A 278 -14.92 5.42 12.35
N VAL A 279 -13.91 5.60 11.50
CA VAL A 279 -12.73 4.70 11.44
C VAL A 279 -12.01 4.61 12.80
N ARG A 280 -11.91 5.73 13.53
CA ARG A 280 -11.32 5.78 14.87
C ARG A 280 -12.02 4.88 15.90
N ASP A 281 -13.30 4.58 15.73
CA ASP A 281 -14.05 3.78 16.70
C ASP A 281 -13.56 2.32 16.74
N THR A 282 -13.08 1.79 15.61
CA THR A 282 -12.44 0.47 15.54
C THR A 282 -11.12 0.46 16.32
N TRP A 283 -10.30 1.53 16.25
CA TRP A 283 -9.10 1.65 17.09
C TRP A 283 -9.46 1.65 18.60
N HIS A 284 -10.43 2.47 19.01
CA HIS A 284 -10.89 2.50 20.40
C HIS A 284 -11.48 1.17 20.86
N LEU A 285 -12.18 0.46 19.97
CA LEU A 285 -12.69 -0.88 20.25
C LEU A 285 -11.54 -1.86 20.50
N SER A 286 -10.47 -1.82 19.70
CA SER A 286 -9.32 -2.70 19.86
C SER A 286 -8.70 -2.57 21.26
N GLN A 287 -8.45 -1.33 21.71
CA GLN A 287 -7.88 -1.07 23.03
C GLN A 287 -8.73 -1.67 24.16
N ARG A 288 -10.06 -1.48 24.10
CA ARG A 288 -10.99 -2.02 25.12
C ARG A 288 -11.03 -3.55 25.10
N GLU A 289 -11.12 -4.14 23.92
CA GLU A 289 -11.32 -5.58 23.79
C GLU A 289 -10.05 -6.40 24.09
N TYR A 290 -8.86 -5.88 23.76
CA TYR A 290 -7.61 -6.48 24.21
C TYR A 290 -7.46 -6.38 25.73
N ALA A 291 -7.69 -5.21 26.32
CA ALA A 291 -7.60 -5.01 27.76
C ALA A 291 -8.57 -5.94 28.53
N ARG A 292 -9.81 -6.12 28.06
CA ARG A 292 -10.79 -7.05 28.67
C ARG A 292 -10.31 -8.50 28.69
N ARG A 293 -9.45 -8.88 27.74
CA ARG A 293 -8.90 -10.23 27.60
C ARG A 293 -7.52 -10.38 28.23
N GLY A 294 -7.06 -9.36 28.99
CA GLY A 294 -5.74 -9.37 29.62
C GLY A 294 -4.57 -9.30 28.66
N MET A 295 -4.80 -8.72 27.48
CA MET A 295 -3.81 -8.47 26.43
C MET A 295 -3.66 -6.96 26.23
N THR A 296 -2.56 -6.53 25.57
CA THR A 296 -2.38 -5.15 25.11
C THR A 296 -2.26 -5.10 23.58
N CYS A 297 -2.46 -3.91 23.04
CA CYS A 297 -2.17 -3.60 21.64
C CYS A 297 -1.52 -2.21 21.63
N ASP A 298 -0.19 -2.20 21.66
CA ASP A 298 0.59 -0.96 21.83
C ASP A 298 0.91 -0.26 20.51
N MET A 299 0.11 -0.54 19.47
CA MET A 299 0.28 0.04 18.13
C MET A 299 -0.37 1.43 18.05
N PRO A 300 0.30 2.42 17.42
CA PRO A 300 -0.28 3.75 17.18
C PRO A 300 -1.42 3.72 16.15
N PHE A 301 -1.47 2.70 15.30
CA PHE A 301 -2.54 2.39 14.35
C PHE A 301 -2.77 0.88 14.35
N ILE A 302 -3.91 0.42 13.87
CA ILE A 302 -4.27 -1.01 13.82
C ILE A 302 -4.65 -1.47 12.43
N GLY A 303 -4.39 -0.65 11.43
CA GLY A 303 -4.67 -0.91 10.03
C GLY A 303 -4.70 0.38 9.21
N HIS A 304 -4.80 0.24 7.92
CA HIS A 304 -4.77 1.34 6.96
C HIS A 304 -5.58 1.00 5.72
N SER A 305 -6.04 2.02 4.99
CA SER A 305 -6.54 1.80 3.64
C SER A 305 -5.40 1.29 2.75
N PHE A 306 -5.76 0.50 1.75
CA PHE A 306 -4.81 -0.24 0.95
C PHE A 306 -5.19 -0.22 -0.53
N GLY A 307 -4.19 -0.27 -1.42
CA GLY A 307 -4.44 -0.24 -2.87
C GLY A 307 -3.17 -0.31 -3.68
N VAL A 308 -2.89 0.74 -4.45
CA VAL A 308 -1.62 0.93 -5.16
C VAL A 308 -0.55 1.54 -4.25
N GLY A 309 -0.94 2.18 -3.15
CA GLY A 309 -0.09 2.59 -2.04
C GLY A 309 -0.06 1.52 -0.95
N GLN A 310 1.09 1.38 -0.26
CA GLN A 310 1.22 0.45 0.87
C GLN A 310 0.33 0.90 2.03
N HIS A 311 0.50 2.12 2.50
CA HIS A 311 -0.41 2.78 3.43
C HIS A 311 -1.12 3.90 2.69
N GLU A 312 -2.42 3.76 2.52
CA GLU A 312 -3.30 4.80 1.98
C GLU A 312 -4.17 5.39 3.10
N PHE A 313 -4.77 6.53 2.84
CA PHE A 313 -5.76 7.09 3.74
C PHE A 313 -7.15 6.48 3.50
N PRO A 314 -7.96 6.34 4.59
CA PRO A 314 -7.64 6.64 5.98
C PRO A 314 -6.78 5.57 6.66
N VAL A 315 -6.03 6.00 7.70
CA VAL A 315 -5.29 5.11 8.60
C VAL A 315 -6.09 4.94 9.90
N MET A 316 -6.19 3.71 10.41
CA MET A 316 -7.00 3.36 11.58
C MET A 316 -6.30 3.76 12.88
N THR A 317 -6.33 5.06 13.19
CA THR A 317 -5.75 5.71 14.37
C THR A 317 -6.85 6.27 15.28
N PRO A 318 -6.55 6.65 16.54
CA PRO A 318 -7.52 7.33 17.40
C PRO A 318 -7.94 8.73 16.88
N PHE A 319 -7.21 9.26 15.89
CA PHE A 319 -7.41 10.60 15.34
C PHE A 319 -8.07 10.61 13.95
N ALA A 320 -8.37 9.43 13.39
CA ALA A 320 -9.03 9.34 12.07
C ALA A 320 -10.36 10.09 12.08
N SER A 321 -10.56 10.96 11.09
CA SER A 321 -11.76 11.78 10.93
C SER A 321 -12.80 11.17 10.00
N GLU A 322 -12.37 10.23 9.18
CA GLU A 322 -13.15 9.58 8.14
C GLU A 322 -14.13 8.56 8.72
N THR A 323 -15.15 8.23 7.94
CA THR A 323 -16.06 7.11 8.18
C THR A 323 -15.82 6.02 7.14
N TYR A 324 -16.14 4.77 7.49
CA TYR A 324 -16.15 3.70 6.49
C TYR A 324 -17.21 3.96 5.42
N GLU A 325 -16.82 3.76 4.16
CA GLU A 325 -17.71 3.85 3.01
C GLU A 325 -17.61 2.58 2.17
N ALA A 326 -18.71 2.20 1.53
CA ALA A 326 -18.72 1.04 0.64
C ALA A 326 -17.73 1.23 -0.52
N GLY A 327 -16.97 0.18 -0.83
CA GLY A 327 -15.88 0.20 -1.81
C GLY A 327 -14.50 0.49 -1.21
N MET A 328 -14.40 0.93 0.06
CA MET A 328 -13.11 1.03 0.74
C MET A 328 -12.51 -0.34 1.01
N ILE A 329 -11.18 -0.43 0.92
CA ILE A 329 -10.38 -1.58 1.36
C ILE A 329 -9.45 -1.16 2.48
N PHE A 330 -9.35 -2.01 3.50
CA PHE A 330 -8.43 -1.87 4.62
C PHE A 330 -7.60 -3.14 4.80
N MET A 331 -6.34 -2.96 5.17
CA MET A 331 -5.58 -3.97 5.89
C MET A 331 -5.85 -3.77 7.38
N LEU A 332 -6.34 -4.79 8.05
CA LEU A 332 -6.58 -4.79 9.50
C LEU A 332 -5.55 -5.68 10.16
N GLU A 333 -4.63 -5.09 10.93
CA GLU A 333 -3.40 -5.75 11.41
C GLU A 333 -3.11 -5.55 12.91
N PRO A 334 -4.07 -5.56 13.82
CA PRO A 334 -3.78 -5.36 15.23
C PRO A 334 -2.87 -6.46 15.76
N MET A 335 -1.84 -6.10 16.53
CA MET A 335 -1.01 -7.04 17.25
C MET A 335 -1.43 -7.12 18.71
N GLY A 336 -2.08 -8.22 19.07
CA GLY A 336 -2.40 -8.52 20.47
C GLY A 336 -1.20 -9.11 21.19
N ILE A 337 -0.80 -8.52 22.33
CA ILE A 337 0.32 -8.96 23.13
C ILE A 337 -0.20 -9.56 24.43
N ASP A 338 0.01 -10.86 24.63
CA ASP A 338 -0.18 -11.53 25.92
C ASP A 338 1.10 -11.40 26.75
N PRO A 339 1.04 -10.92 28.01
CA PRO A 339 2.22 -10.65 28.81
C PRO A 339 3.04 -11.91 29.15
N LYS A 340 2.43 -13.08 29.11
CA LYS A 340 3.09 -14.36 29.43
C LYS A 340 3.64 -15.06 28.20
N VAL A 341 2.93 -14.93 27.07
CA VAL A 341 3.22 -15.70 25.85
C VAL A 341 3.94 -14.86 24.79
N GLY A 342 3.45 -13.65 24.50
CA GLY A 342 4.03 -12.77 23.48
C GLY A 342 2.98 -12.20 22.52
N GLY A 343 3.42 -11.76 21.34
CA GLY A 343 2.60 -11.06 20.35
C GLY A 343 2.04 -11.98 19.26
N PHE A 344 0.80 -11.72 18.88
CA PHE A 344 0.11 -12.41 17.79
C PHE A 344 -0.43 -11.37 16.82
N SER A 345 -0.21 -11.55 15.55
CA SER A 345 -0.83 -10.74 14.51
C SER A 345 -1.53 -11.60 13.48
N ILE A 346 -2.71 -11.16 13.13
CA ILE A 346 -3.48 -11.60 11.97
C ILE A 346 -3.71 -10.31 11.17
N GLU A 347 -3.30 -10.30 9.91
CA GLU A 347 -3.59 -9.21 9.00
C GLU A 347 -4.51 -9.70 7.90
N ASP A 348 -5.66 -9.08 7.78
CA ASP A 348 -6.63 -9.42 6.76
C ASP A 348 -7.03 -8.20 5.94
N MET A 349 -7.17 -8.43 4.62
CA MET A 349 -7.72 -7.46 3.70
C MET A 349 -9.25 -7.47 3.79
N ILE A 350 -9.82 -6.33 4.16
CA ILE A 350 -11.24 -6.15 4.42
C ILE A 350 -11.84 -5.21 3.39
N LEU A 351 -12.82 -5.68 2.62
CA LEU A 351 -13.66 -4.85 1.78
C LEU A 351 -14.89 -4.38 2.57
N ILE A 352 -15.12 -3.08 2.59
CA ILE A 352 -16.37 -2.52 3.09
C ILE A 352 -17.43 -2.60 1.98
N THR A 353 -18.46 -3.40 2.19
CA THR A 353 -19.62 -3.51 1.27
C THR A 353 -20.80 -2.70 1.80
N GLU A 354 -21.83 -2.51 0.97
CA GLU A 354 -23.08 -1.85 1.38
C GLU A 354 -23.73 -2.51 2.63
N THR A 355 -23.52 -3.81 2.82
CA THR A 355 -24.13 -4.59 3.89
C THR A 355 -23.20 -4.85 5.08
N GLY A 356 -21.93 -4.46 4.97
CA GLY A 356 -20.90 -4.63 6.01
C GLY A 356 -19.57 -5.16 5.47
N PRO A 357 -18.63 -5.51 6.35
CA PRO A 357 -17.29 -5.94 5.99
C PRO A 357 -17.27 -7.34 5.36
N LYS A 358 -16.34 -7.55 4.43
CA LYS A 358 -16.03 -8.85 3.82
C LYS A 358 -14.53 -9.08 3.83
N ILE A 359 -14.07 -10.19 4.38
CA ILE A 359 -12.67 -10.62 4.30
C ILE A 359 -12.38 -11.05 2.86
N LEU A 360 -11.29 -10.54 2.28
CA LEU A 360 -10.82 -10.89 0.93
C LEU A 360 -9.54 -11.75 0.96
N SER A 361 -8.75 -11.72 2.04
CA SER A 361 -7.54 -12.54 2.24
C SER A 361 -7.92 -13.92 2.81
N ASP A 362 -8.61 -14.74 2.02
CA ASP A 362 -9.29 -15.96 2.44
C ASP A 362 -8.62 -17.27 2.00
N ALA A 363 -7.41 -17.18 1.40
CA ALA A 363 -6.69 -18.37 0.93
C ALA A 363 -6.25 -19.31 2.06
N VAL A 364 -6.06 -18.81 3.28
CA VAL A 364 -5.68 -19.59 4.48
C VAL A 364 -6.50 -19.10 5.67
N GLY A 365 -7.23 -20.01 6.31
CA GLY A 365 -8.03 -19.70 7.50
C GLY A 365 -7.17 -19.34 8.73
N THR A 366 -7.81 -18.69 9.70
CA THR A 366 -7.19 -18.25 10.96
C THR A 366 -7.78 -18.93 12.20
N GLU A 367 -8.61 -19.99 11.99
CA GLU A 367 -9.27 -20.73 13.05
C GLU A 367 -8.27 -21.31 14.04
N GLU A 368 -7.19 -21.86 13.52
CA GLU A 368 -6.08 -22.41 14.28
C GLU A 368 -4.78 -21.68 13.92
N MET A 369 -3.86 -21.66 14.87
CA MET A 369 -2.52 -21.14 14.61
C MET A 369 -1.79 -22.06 13.64
N ILE A 370 -1.07 -21.48 12.68
CA ILE A 370 -0.23 -22.26 11.77
C ILE A 370 0.88 -22.93 12.59
N VAL A 371 1.04 -24.24 12.41
CA VAL A 371 2.07 -25.04 13.08
C VAL A 371 3.21 -25.35 12.12
N ILE A 372 4.44 -25.06 12.57
CA ILE A 372 5.67 -25.47 11.91
C ILE A 372 6.08 -26.81 12.50
N ASP A 373 5.91 -27.88 11.75
CA ASP A 373 6.31 -29.20 12.16
C ASP A 373 7.84 -29.35 12.13
N GLY A 374 8.41 -29.86 13.23
CA GLY A 374 9.86 -30.03 13.38
C GLY A 374 10.36 -31.45 13.09
#